data_f66f10b4dc645b157465e0f7a659ec3f
#
_entry.id   f66f10b4dc645b157465e0f7a659ec3f
#
_cell.length_a   1.000
_cell.length_b   1.000
_cell.length_c   1.000
_cell.angle_alpha   90.00
_cell.angle_beta   90.00
_cell.angle_gamma   90.00
#
_symmetry.space_group_name_H-M   'P 1'
#
loop_
_entity.id
_entity.type
_entity.pdbx_description
1 polymer ?
#
loop_
_entity_poly.entity_id
_entity_poly.type
_entity_poly.pdbx_seq_one_letter_code
_entity_poly.pdbx_strand_id
1 'polypeptide(L)'
;MALTKTPICDFGKKAENFKLKSTDNKIISLNDIKGEKGTLIMFICNHCPYVKAIIKDLVQDCKSLEKFGINSAAICSNDVKNYPEDSFENMIAFSKENNFSFPYLHDETQEVAKMYNAVCTPDFFAYNGNLELQYRGRIKQLKNLKPINNSESELFKALKLISKTGKGPEEQHPSMGCNIKWIK
;
A
#
# COMPACT_ATOMS: atom_id res chain seq x y z
N MET A 1 -13.85 0.08 -15.49
CA MET A 1 -12.94 -0.37 -14.39
C MET A 1 -13.64 -1.52 -13.67
N ALA A 2 -12.97 -2.68 -13.55
CA ALA A 2 -13.51 -3.78 -12.78
C ALA A 2 -13.19 -3.57 -11.29
N LEU A 3 -14.19 -3.72 -10.44
CA LEU A 3 -14.05 -3.69 -9.00
C LEU A 3 -13.51 -5.03 -8.53
N THR A 4 -12.43 -5.02 -7.77
CA THR A 4 -11.73 -6.22 -7.31
C THR A 4 -11.55 -6.16 -5.79
N LYS A 5 -11.72 -7.31 -5.13
CA LYS A 5 -11.42 -7.49 -3.71
C LYS A 5 -10.11 -8.25 -3.56
N THR A 6 -9.33 -7.89 -2.53
CA THR A 6 -8.14 -8.65 -2.18
C THR A 6 -8.48 -10.04 -1.65
N PRO A 7 -7.62 -11.06 -1.87
CA PRO A 7 -7.75 -12.33 -1.18
C PRO A 7 -7.52 -12.18 0.32
N ILE A 8 -7.80 -13.23 1.07
CA ILE A 8 -7.48 -13.31 2.50
C ILE A 8 -5.97 -13.31 2.74
N CYS A 9 -5.55 -12.86 3.91
CA CYS A 9 -4.16 -12.80 4.31
C CYS A 9 -3.50 -14.20 4.33
N ASP A 10 -2.38 -14.33 3.63
CA ASP A 10 -1.52 -15.51 3.65
C ASP A 10 -0.47 -15.32 4.76
N PHE A 11 -0.88 -15.60 6.01
CA PHE A 11 -0.09 -15.35 7.20
C PHE A 11 1.29 -16.03 7.14
N GLY A 12 2.33 -15.27 7.47
CA GLY A 12 3.70 -15.75 7.50
C GLY A 12 4.41 -15.75 6.14
N LYS A 13 3.71 -15.47 5.03
CA LYS A 13 4.37 -15.33 3.73
C LYS A 13 5.44 -14.24 3.80
N LYS A 14 6.66 -14.56 3.36
CA LYS A 14 7.77 -13.61 3.32
C LYS A 14 7.54 -12.55 2.24
N ALA A 15 7.96 -11.32 2.57
CA ALA A 15 8.00 -10.25 1.57
C ALA A 15 9.06 -10.56 0.51
N GLU A 16 8.70 -10.33 -0.75
CA GLU A 16 9.62 -10.48 -1.88
C GLU A 16 10.52 -9.25 -2.02
N ASN A 17 11.78 -9.45 -2.34
CA ASN A 17 12.71 -8.35 -2.53
C ASN A 17 12.46 -7.63 -3.85
N PHE A 18 12.69 -6.33 -3.86
CA PHE A 18 12.58 -5.50 -5.07
C PHE A 18 13.61 -4.35 -5.05
N LYS A 19 13.81 -3.75 -6.21
CA LYS A 19 14.51 -2.48 -6.38
C LYS A 19 13.74 -1.65 -7.39
N LEU A 20 13.17 -0.53 -6.96
CA LEU A 20 12.32 0.32 -7.79
C LEU A 20 12.76 1.78 -7.69
N LYS A 21 12.46 2.53 -8.75
CA LYS A 21 12.71 3.97 -8.79
C LYS A 21 11.63 4.71 -8.01
N SER A 22 12.03 5.55 -7.08
CA SER A 22 11.15 6.42 -6.30
C SER A 22 10.95 7.77 -7.00
N THR A 23 9.87 8.47 -6.64
CA THR A 23 9.52 9.81 -7.15
C THR A 23 10.56 10.89 -6.82
N ASP A 24 11.50 10.64 -5.91
CA ASP A 24 12.68 11.49 -5.65
C ASP A 24 13.93 11.05 -6.44
N ASN A 25 13.75 10.20 -7.46
CA ASN A 25 14.79 9.66 -8.35
C ASN A 25 15.81 8.71 -7.70
N LYS A 26 15.58 8.25 -6.48
CA LYS A 26 16.42 7.23 -5.85
C LYS A 26 15.95 5.83 -6.21
N ILE A 27 16.87 4.87 -6.17
CA ILE A 27 16.53 3.45 -6.24
C ILE A 27 16.35 2.95 -4.80
N ILE A 28 15.17 2.44 -4.52
CA ILE A 28 14.74 1.96 -3.19
C ILE A 28 14.50 0.46 -3.25
N SER A 29 15.07 -0.26 -2.32
CA SER A 29 14.86 -1.70 -2.13
C SER A 29 13.96 -1.99 -0.92
N LEU A 30 13.51 -3.24 -0.80
CA LEU A 30 12.80 -3.70 0.40
C LEU A 30 13.61 -3.45 1.69
N ASN A 31 14.94 -3.66 1.65
CA ASN A 31 15.80 -3.44 2.81
C ASN A 31 15.85 -1.96 3.24
N ASP A 32 15.76 -1.03 2.30
CA ASP A 32 15.79 0.41 2.60
C ASP A 32 14.53 0.88 3.31
N ILE A 33 13.40 0.18 3.10
CA ILE A 33 12.11 0.50 3.72
C ILE A 33 11.74 -0.43 4.88
N LYS A 34 12.58 -1.42 5.20
CA LYS A 34 12.30 -2.33 6.30
C LYS A 34 12.24 -1.57 7.63
N GLY A 35 11.11 -1.63 8.31
CA GLY A 35 10.96 -1.10 9.65
C GLY A 35 11.39 -2.12 10.72
N GLU A 36 11.84 -1.61 11.86
CA GLU A 36 12.30 -2.45 12.98
C GLU A 36 11.21 -3.41 13.47
N LYS A 37 9.96 -2.91 13.58
CA LYS A 37 8.82 -3.65 14.13
C LYS A 37 7.76 -4.00 13.09
N GLY A 38 7.86 -3.45 11.89
CA GLY A 38 6.95 -3.77 10.80
C GLY A 38 7.19 -2.93 9.56
N THR A 39 6.66 -3.41 8.45
CA THR A 39 6.77 -2.76 7.13
C THR A 39 5.43 -2.82 6.43
N LEU A 40 4.97 -1.67 5.92
CA LEU A 40 3.76 -1.58 5.11
C LEU A 40 4.13 -1.36 3.64
N ILE A 41 3.72 -2.27 2.78
CA ILE A 41 3.83 -2.14 1.32
C ILE A 41 2.42 -1.97 0.76
N MET A 42 2.24 -0.94 -0.07
CA MET A 42 0.93 -0.55 -0.58
C MET A 42 0.97 -0.44 -2.10
N PHE A 43 0.07 -1.14 -2.78
CA PHE A 43 -0.15 -0.89 -4.20
C PHE A 43 -1.26 0.15 -4.35
N ILE A 44 -0.89 1.31 -4.87
CA ILE A 44 -1.81 2.45 -5.11
C ILE A 44 -1.56 3.03 -6.50
N CYS A 45 -2.47 3.88 -6.97
CA CYS A 45 -2.28 4.65 -8.18
C CYS A 45 -2.95 6.04 -8.06
N ASN A 46 -2.63 6.95 -8.96
CA ASN A 46 -3.04 8.35 -8.82
C ASN A 46 -4.52 8.57 -9.19
N HIS A 47 -5.04 7.83 -10.16
CA HIS A 47 -6.39 8.07 -10.71
C HIS A 47 -7.49 7.27 -10.03
N CYS A 48 -7.18 6.25 -9.21
CA CYS A 48 -8.16 5.38 -8.58
C CYS A 48 -9.05 6.15 -7.57
N PRO A 49 -10.37 6.17 -7.74
CA PRO A 49 -11.26 6.86 -6.80
C PRO A 49 -11.24 6.26 -5.39
N TYR A 50 -10.97 4.96 -5.26
CA TYR A 50 -10.81 4.31 -3.96
C TYR A 50 -9.54 4.76 -3.24
N VAL A 51 -8.44 4.98 -3.96
CA VAL A 51 -7.22 5.56 -3.41
C VAL A 51 -7.46 7.00 -2.99
N LYS A 52 -8.06 7.81 -3.85
CA LYS A 52 -8.38 9.23 -3.56
C LYS A 52 -9.29 9.38 -2.33
N ALA A 53 -10.21 8.44 -2.13
CA ALA A 53 -11.13 8.46 -0.99
C ALA A 53 -10.43 8.27 0.37
N ILE A 54 -9.28 7.62 0.40
CA ILE A 54 -8.58 7.23 1.64
C ILE A 54 -7.21 7.90 1.81
N ILE A 55 -6.71 8.62 0.78
CA ILE A 55 -5.31 9.04 0.74
C ILE A 55 -4.89 9.92 1.92
N LYS A 56 -5.77 10.80 2.39
CA LYS A 56 -5.50 11.66 3.55
C LYS A 56 -5.34 10.85 4.84
N ASP A 57 -6.25 9.90 5.07
CA ASP A 57 -6.18 8.98 6.20
C ASP A 57 -4.93 8.12 6.13
N LEU A 58 -4.62 7.60 4.94
CA LEU A 58 -3.46 6.75 4.70
C LEU A 58 -2.14 7.47 5.02
N VAL A 59 -1.98 8.69 4.53
CA VAL A 59 -0.77 9.51 4.80
C VAL A 59 -0.64 9.81 6.29
N GLN A 60 -1.74 10.16 6.96
CA GLN A 60 -1.75 10.42 8.40
C GLN A 60 -1.40 9.15 9.20
N ASP A 61 -1.94 8.00 8.82
CA ASP A 61 -1.65 6.71 9.44
C ASP A 61 -0.17 6.35 9.29
N CYS A 62 0.38 6.42 8.07
CA CYS A 62 1.79 6.12 7.80
C CYS A 62 2.72 6.99 8.64
N LYS A 63 2.49 8.30 8.69
CA LYS A 63 3.28 9.22 9.52
C LYS A 63 3.18 8.89 11.00
N SER A 64 2.00 8.50 11.47
CA SER A 64 1.79 8.13 12.87
C SER A 64 2.42 6.78 13.23
N LEU A 65 2.56 5.87 12.26
CA LEU A 65 3.14 4.54 12.44
C LEU A 65 4.66 4.55 12.58
N GLU A 66 5.36 5.56 12.07
CA GLU A 66 6.82 5.71 12.18
C GLU A 66 7.30 5.64 13.65
N LYS A 67 6.58 6.28 14.57
CA LYS A 67 6.90 6.23 16.01
C LYS A 67 6.74 4.86 16.67
N PHE A 68 6.11 3.91 15.97
CA PHE A 68 6.00 2.51 16.40
C PHE A 68 7.02 1.60 15.75
N GLY A 69 8.01 2.15 15.03
CA GLY A 69 9.04 1.39 14.32
C GLY A 69 8.53 0.72 13.04
N ILE A 70 7.49 1.29 12.43
CA ILE A 70 6.90 0.82 11.19
C ILE A 70 7.23 1.80 10.07
N ASN A 71 7.85 1.31 9.02
CA ASN A 71 8.09 2.06 7.79
C ASN A 71 7.08 1.66 6.71
N SER A 72 6.86 2.55 5.74
CA SER A 72 5.89 2.35 4.68
C SER A 72 6.49 2.69 3.31
N ALA A 73 6.00 2.04 2.25
CA ALA A 73 6.25 2.42 0.88
C ALA A 73 5.01 2.16 0.01
N ALA A 74 4.77 3.03 -0.95
CA ALA A 74 3.73 2.84 -1.96
C ALA A 74 4.34 2.47 -3.30
N ILE A 75 3.66 1.64 -4.08
CA ILE A 75 4.08 1.15 -5.39
C ILE A 75 2.95 1.40 -6.40
N CYS A 76 3.27 2.03 -7.52
CA CYS A 76 2.38 2.13 -8.68
C CYS A 76 2.85 1.19 -9.77
N SER A 77 1.96 0.29 -10.21
CA SER A 77 2.25 -0.75 -11.21
C SER A 77 1.28 -0.69 -12.40
N ASN A 78 0.57 0.42 -12.61
CA ASN A 78 -0.36 0.53 -13.71
C ASN A 78 0.37 0.77 -15.05
N ASP A 79 -0.21 0.26 -16.14
CA ASP A 79 0.22 0.53 -17.51
C ASP A 79 0.05 2.01 -17.85
N VAL A 80 1.13 2.76 -17.75
CA VAL A 80 1.14 4.23 -18.00
C VAL A 80 0.92 4.60 -19.45
N LYS A 81 1.14 3.68 -20.38
CA LYS A 81 0.91 3.90 -21.82
C LYS A 81 -0.59 4.07 -22.12
N ASN A 82 -1.41 3.24 -21.50
CA ASN A 82 -2.87 3.29 -21.67
C ASN A 82 -3.56 4.10 -20.56
N TYR A 83 -2.86 4.40 -19.46
CA TYR A 83 -3.36 5.17 -18.31
C TYR A 83 -2.35 6.24 -17.90
N PRO A 84 -2.18 7.30 -18.74
CA PRO A 84 -1.15 8.34 -18.55
C PRO A 84 -1.33 9.14 -17.24
N GLU A 85 -2.50 9.08 -16.60
CA GLU A 85 -2.75 9.66 -15.29
C GLU A 85 -1.84 9.06 -14.20
N ASP A 86 -1.31 7.87 -14.42
CA ASP A 86 -0.38 7.19 -13.52
C ASP A 86 1.08 7.29 -13.97
N SER A 87 1.41 8.21 -14.91
CA SER A 87 2.78 8.46 -15.34
C SER A 87 3.70 8.84 -14.17
N PHE A 88 4.99 8.65 -14.35
CA PHE A 88 5.97 8.97 -13.30
C PHE A 88 5.93 10.44 -12.88
N GLU A 89 5.71 11.37 -13.82
CA GLU A 89 5.52 12.80 -13.56
C GLU A 89 4.27 13.05 -12.71
N ASN A 90 3.17 12.36 -13.03
CA ASN A 90 1.94 12.45 -12.25
C ASN A 90 2.07 11.80 -10.86
N MET A 91 2.87 10.74 -10.72
CA MET A 91 3.23 10.19 -9.40
C MET A 91 3.98 11.21 -8.54
N ILE A 92 4.94 11.95 -9.12
CA ILE A 92 5.65 13.04 -8.43
C ILE A 92 4.67 14.12 -7.97
N ALA A 93 3.77 14.56 -8.85
CA ALA A 93 2.75 15.54 -8.50
C ALA A 93 1.84 15.04 -7.38
N PHE A 94 1.29 13.83 -7.51
CA PHE A 94 0.38 13.22 -6.55
C PHE A 94 1.00 13.06 -5.16
N SER A 95 2.27 12.62 -5.10
CA SER A 95 2.98 12.48 -3.83
C SER A 95 3.20 13.82 -3.12
N LYS A 96 3.51 14.88 -3.87
CA LYS A 96 3.68 16.24 -3.34
C LYS A 96 2.35 16.84 -2.87
N GLU A 97 1.31 16.75 -3.67
CA GLU A 97 -0.03 17.28 -3.34
C GLU A 97 -0.60 16.64 -2.07
N ASN A 98 -0.31 15.35 -1.85
CA ASN A 98 -0.81 14.62 -0.70
C ASN A 98 0.20 14.55 0.47
N ASN A 99 1.35 15.22 0.37
CA ASN A 99 2.39 15.29 1.41
C ASN A 99 2.84 13.89 1.88
N PHE A 100 3.20 13.00 0.95
CA PHE A 100 3.69 11.66 1.29
C PHE A 100 4.93 11.74 2.18
N SER A 101 4.90 11.06 3.34
CA SER A 101 6.05 10.87 4.23
C SER A 101 6.83 9.59 3.92
N PHE A 102 6.39 8.82 2.93
CA PHE A 102 6.95 7.55 2.52
C PHE A 102 7.32 7.55 1.03
N PRO A 103 8.26 6.68 0.58
CA PRO A 103 8.61 6.56 -0.83
C PRO A 103 7.40 6.13 -1.68
N TYR A 104 7.26 6.73 -2.86
CA TYR A 104 6.32 6.30 -3.88
C TYR A 104 7.11 5.78 -5.08
N LEU A 105 6.99 4.49 -5.34
CA LEU A 105 7.85 3.70 -6.21
C LEU A 105 7.13 3.34 -7.51
N HIS A 106 7.86 3.36 -8.63
CA HIS A 106 7.34 2.99 -9.95
C HIS A 106 7.77 1.58 -10.32
N ASP A 107 6.81 0.66 -10.41
CA ASP A 107 6.98 -0.72 -10.92
C ASP A 107 6.57 -0.76 -12.39
N GLU A 108 7.44 -0.20 -13.26
CA GLU A 108 7.19 -0.04 -14.70
C GLU A 108 6.96 -1.38 -15.40
N THR A 109 7.65 -2.43 -14.99
CA THR A 109 7.56 -3.78 -15.60
C THR A 109 6.40 -4.62 -15.03
N GLN A 110 5.80 -4.17 -13.95
CA GLN A 110 4.75 -4.88 -13.22
C GLN A 110 5.19 -6.20 -12.57
N GLU A 111 6.50 -6.45 -12.52
CA GLU A 111 7.04 -7.68 -11.94
C GLU A 111 6.82 -7.73 -10.43
N VAL A 112 6.98 -6.59 -9.74
CA VAL A 112 6.79 -6.52 -8.30
C VAL A 112 5.32 -6.75 -7.93
N ALA A 113 4.38 -6.13 -8.63
CA ALA A 113 2.95 -6.39 -8.40
C ALA A 113 2.59 -7.86 -8.63
N LYS A 114 3.17 -8.52 -9.64
CA LYS A 114 2.98 -9.95 -9.91
C LYS A 114 3.58 -10.82 -8.80
N MET A 115 4.81 -10.54 -8.33
CA MET A 115 5.46 -11.27 -7.23
C MET A 115 4.65 -11.20 -5.93
N TYR A 116 4.09 -10.03 -5.63
CA TYR A 116 3.23 -9.82 -4.45
C TYR A 116 1.82 -10.38 -4.62
N ASN A 117 1.44 -10.81 -5.83
CA ASN A 117 0.04 -11.14 -6.17
C ASN A 117 -0.92 -9.98 -5.84
N ALA A 118 -0.49 -8.76 -6.10
CA ALA A 118 -1.33 -7.58 -5.96
C ALA A 118 -2.44 -7.60 -7.02
N VAL A 119 -3.66 -7.27 -6.65
CA VAL A 119 -4.84 -7.45 -7.54
C VAL A 119 -5.59 -6.16 -7.82
N CYS A 120 -5.48 -5.18 -6.92
CA CYS A 120 -6.22 -3.92 -7.04
C CYS A 120 -5.44 -2.75 -6.42
N THR A 121 -5.98 -1.56 -6.55
CA THR A 121 -5.54 -0.36 -5.85
C THR A 121 -6.73 0.25 -5.09
N PRO A 122 -6.62 0.45 -3.77
CA PRO A 122 -5.48 0.12 -2.90
C PRO A 122 -5.42 -1.38 -2.53
N ASP A 123 -4.21 -1.94 -2.42
CA ASP A 123 -3.94 -3.28 -1.87
C ASP A 123 -2.82 -3.14 -0.83
N PHE A 124 -3.07 -3.56 0.41
CA PHE A 124 -2.18 -3.34 1.55
C PHE A 124 -1.57 -4.64 2.04
N PHE A 125 -0.25 -4.64 2.19
CA PHE A 125 0.53 -5.76 2.71
C PHE A 125 1.31 -5.29 3.94
N ALA A 126 0.87 -5.68 5.13
CA ALA A 126 1.55 -5.33 6.38
C ALA A 126 2.32 -6.52 6.95
N TYR A 127 3.61 -6.30 7.11
CA TYR A 127 4.59 -7.29 7.55
C TYR A 127 5.06 -6.97 8.97
N ASN A 128 5.44 -8.01 9.74
CA ASN A 128 6.14 -7.83 11.00
C ASN A 128 7.64 -7.52 10.80
N GLY A 129 8.41 -7.37 11.88
CA GLY A 129 9.86 -7.09 11.84
C GLY A 129 10.69 -8.16 11.13
N ASN A 130 10.16 -9.38 10.97
CA ASN A 130 10.77 -10.49 10.25
C ASN A 130 10.35 -10.56 8.78
N LEU A 131 9.64 -9.52 8.28
CA LEU A 131 9.05 -9.48 6.93
C LEU A 131 8.09 -10.65 6.64
N GLU A 132 7.35 -11.10 7.63
CA GLU A 132 6.26 -12.07 7.50
C GLU A 132 4.93 -11.37 7.44
N LEU A 133 4.11 -11.67 6.43
CA LEU A 133 2.80 -11.06 6.21
C LEU A 133 1.88 -11.33 7.40
N GLN A 134 1.28 -10.28 7.93
CA GLN A 134 0.41 -10.36 9.10
C GLN A 134 -0.94 -9.67 8.89
N TYR A 135 -1.06 -8.84 7.84
CA TYR A 135 -2.31 -8.18 7.50
C TYR A 135 -2.39 -7.94 5.99
N ARG A 136 -3.50 -8.32 5.40
CA ARG A 136 -3.90 -7.97 4.04
C ARG A 136 -5.38 -7.63 4.02
N GLY A 137 -5.70 -6.39 4.34
CA GLY A 137 -7.08 -5.94 4.52
C GLY A 137 -7.24 -4.47 4.17
N ARG A 138 -8.45 -3.96 4.37
CA ARG A 138 -8.78 -2.56 4.07
C ARG A 138 -8.24 -1.61 5.12
N ILE A 139 -8.10 -0.32 4.74
CA ILE A 139 -7.81 0.75 5.71
C ILE A 139 -9.07 1.10 6.52
N LYS A 140 -10.19 1.31 5.84
CA LYS A 140 -11.50 1.64 6.43
C LYS A 140 -12.62 1.09 5.55
N GLN A 141 -13.80 0.91 6.14
CA GLN A 141 -15.00 0.67 5.36
C GLN A 141 -15.42 1.94 4.62
N LEU A 142 -15.70 1.81 3.33
CA LEU A 142 -16.22 2.89 2.49
C LEU A 142 -17.68 2.65 2.13
N LYS A 143 -18.48 3.72 2.14
CA LYS A 143 -19.82 3.77 1.54
C LYS A 143 -19.85 4.94 0.58
N ASN A 144 -20.14 4.67 -0.70
CA ASN A 144 -20.12 5.69 -1.76
C ASN A 144 -18.80 6.49 -1.78
N LEU A 145 -17.66 5.80 -1.72
CA LEU A 145 -16.31 6.39 -1.69
C LEU A 145 -16.07 7.37 -0.52
N LYS A 146 -16.79 7.21 0.57
CA LYS A 146 -16.57 7.98 1.81
C LYS A 146 -16.33 7.01 2.96
N PRO A 147 -15.34 7.25 3.82
CA PRO A 147 -15.15 6.47 5.04
C PRO A 147 -16.41 6.50 5.91
N ILE A 148 -16.85 5.33 6.37
CA ILE A 148 -17.94 5.23 7.34
C ILE A 148 -17.33 5.41 8.73
N ASN A 149 -17.78 6.45 9.44
CA ASN A 149 -17.35 6.83 10.78
C ASN A 149 -15.93 7.43 10.90
N ASN A 150 -15.76 8.32 11.86
CA ASN A 150 -14.48 8.88 12.33
C ASN A 150 -13.67 7.88 13.19
N SER A 151 -13.85 6.58 13.00
CA SER A 151 -13.13 5.55 13.75
C SER A 151 -11.68 5.43 13.25
N GLU A 152 -10.78 5.05 14.16
CA GLU A 152 -9.40 4.68 13.84
C GLU A 152 -9.39 3.61 12.73
N SER A 153 -8.45 3.70 11.80
CA SER A 153 -8.37 2.78 10.66
C SER A 153 -8.09 1.33 11.09
N GLU A 154 -8.69 0.36 10.37
CA GLU A 154 -8.42 -1.06 10.58
C GLU A 154 -6.94 -1.38 10.29
N LEU A 155 -6.36 -0.77 9.25
CA LEU A 155 -4.94 -0.90 8.89
C LEU A 155 -4.03 -0.37 10.01
N PHE A 156 -4.33 0.81 10.56
CA PHE A 156 -3.56 1.41 11.67
C PHE A 156 -3.60 0.51 12.91
N LYS A 157 -4.78 0.01 13.28
CA LYS A 157 -4.95 -0.92 14.41
C LYS A 157 -4.15 -2.19 14.21
N ALA A 158 -4.23 -2.77 13.02
CA ALA A 158 -3.49 -3.98 12.68
C ALA A 158 -1.98 -3.78 12.80
N LEU A 159 -1.43 -2.72 12.20
CA LEU A 159 0.00 -2.41 12.26
C LEU A 159 0.47 -2.10 13.70
N LYS A 160 -0.34 -1.38 14.46
CA LYS A 160 -0.05 -1.13 15.87
C LYS A 160 -0.03 -2.42 16.71
N LEU A 161 -0.90 -3.38 16.42
CA LEU A 161 -0.88 -4.71 17.02
C LEU A 161 0.37 -5.48 16.61
N ILE A 162 0.70 -5.50 15.31
CA ILE A 162 1.89 -6.14 14.75
C ILE A 162 3.16 -5.58 15.42
N SER A 163 3.28 -4.27 15.60
CA SER A 163 4.45 -3.65 16.23
C SER A 163 4.66 -4.08 17.68
N LYS A 164 3.59 -4.47 18.37
CA LYS A 164 3.64 -4.91 19.77
C LYS A 164 3.86 -6.41 19.94
N THR A 165 3.24 -7.21 19.07
CA THR A 165 3.12 -8.66 19.24
C THR A 165 3.83 -9.46 18.16
N GLY A 166 4.20 -8.85 17.04
CA GLY A 166 4.68 -9.51 15.83
C GLY A 166 3.58 -10.23 15.04
N LYS A 167 2.32 -10.15 15.48
CA LYS A 167 1.17 -10.82 14.87
C LYS A 167 0.06 -9.85 14.54
N GLY A 168 -0.62 -10.06 13.41
CA GLY A 168 -1.79 -9.32 13.00
C GLY A 168 -3.09 -9.85 13.62
N PRO A 169 -4.22 -9.14 13.44
CA PRO A 169 -5.52 -9.62 13.87
C PRO A 169 -5.94 -10.84 13.04
N GLU A 170 -6.65 -11.78 13.67
CA GLU A 170 -7.19 -12.96 12.97
C GLU A 170 -8.32 -12.57 12.01
N GLU A 171 -9.22 -11.68 12.44
CA GLU A 171 -10.29 -11.17 11.61
C GLU A 171 -9.80 -9.97 10.79
N GLN A 172 -9.91 -10.09 9.46
CA GLN A 172 -9.50 -9.07 8.50
C GLN A 172 -10.56 -8.92 7.42
N HIS A 173 -10.85 -7.67 7.05
CA HIS A 173 -11.78 -7.39 5.97
C HIS A 173 -10.99 -7.05 4.70
N PRO A 174 -11.28 -7.68 3.55
CA PRO A 174 -10.54 -7.45 2.33
C PRO A 174 -10.61 -5.98 1.87
N SER A 175 -9.50 -5.48 1.34
CA SER A 175 -9.50 -4.23 0.60
C SER A 175 -10.30 -4.40 -0.69
N MET A 176 -10.84 -3.31 -1.20
CA MET A 176 -11.60 -3.28 -2.44
C MET A 176 -11.23 -2.04 -3.23
N GLY A 177 -11.02 -2.22 -4.53
CA GLY A 177 -10.65 -1.11 -5.40
C GLY A 177 -10.63 -1.45 -6.87
N CYS A 178 -10.04 -0.58 -7.66
CA CYS A 178 -9.86 -0.78 -9.09
C CYS A 178 -8.81 -1.86 -9.36
N ASN A 179 -9.08 -2.78 -10.29
CA ASN A 179 -8.06 -3.73 -10.73
C ASN A 179 -6.79 -3.02 -11.23
N ILE A 180 -5.62 -3.62 -11.00
CA ILE A 180 -4.35 -3.16 -11.60
C ILE A 180 -4.48 -3.19 -13.13
N LYS A 181 -3.95 -2.17 -13.79
CA LYS A 181 -3.99 -2.05 -15.26
C LYS A 181 -2.75 -2.75 -15.82
N TRP A 182 -2.93 -4.02 -16.17
CA TRP A 182 -1.84 -4.85 -16.71
C TRP A 182 -1.48 -4.45 -18.15
N ILE A 183 -0.19 -4.42 -18.43
CA ILE A 183 0.34 -4.31 -19.79
C ILE A 183 -0.08 -5.57 -20.57
N LYS A 184 -0.66 -5.34 -21.76
CA LYS A 184 -1.09 -6.40 -22.69
C LYS A 184 0.00 -6.75 -23.68
#